data_5b80c6920a75f46951cd6d151b9eec37
#
_entry.id   5b80c6920a75f46951cd6d151b9eec37
#
_cell.length_a   1.000
_cell.length_b   1.000
_cell.length_c   1.000
_cell.angle_alpha   90.00
_cell.angle_beta   90.00
_cell.angle_gamma   90.00
#
_symmetry.space_group_name_H-M   'P 1'
#
loop_
_entity.id
_entity.type
_entity.pdbx_description
1 polymer ?
#
loop_
_entity_poly.entity_id
_entity_poly.type
_entity_poly.pdbx_seq_one_letter_code
_entity_poly.pdbx_strand_id
1 'polypeptide(L)'
;LTEFERRHGVRVVVDTFSSNEELLAKLQGGATGYDVTVPSDFMAAIMIQQGLVAELDPTTLPNATTLEDHLQHLPFDPTHRYAIPYLWGTVGIGYDSAVVSTTPDSWAVLWDPRYTGKISMLNDQREVFGAVLRSMGASMNTKDPGLIEAAKARLLVQKPLVKAYASEHYDQLLASGDVVL
;
A
#
# COMPACT_ATOMS: atom_id res chain seq x y z
N LEU A 1 -2.29 -15.94 14.52
CA LEU A 1 -2.99 -17.01 13.77
C LEU A 1 -3.15 -18.26 14.61
N THR A 2 -2.13 -18.78 15.27
CA THR A 2 -2.16 -20.01 16.08
C THR A 2 -3.29 -20.04 17.12
N GLU A 3 -3.55 -18.91 17.81
CA GLU A 3 -4.66 -18.83 18.79
C GLU A 3 -6.03 -18.89 18.10
N PHE A 4 -6.17 -18.29 16.91
CA PHE A 4 -7.38 -18.36 16.11
C PHE A 4 -7.66 -19.81 15.67
N GLU A 5 -6.64 -20.49 15.14
CA GLU A 5 -6.74 -21.91 14.74
C GLU A 5 -7.16 -22.80 15.90
N ARG A 6 -6.50 -22.62 17.06
CA ARG A 6 -6.83 -23.38 18.28
C ARG A 6 -8.26 -23.13 18.75
N ARG A 7 -8.71 -21.87 18.70
CA ARG A 7 -10.03 -21.45 19.19
C ARG A 7 -11.18 -21.93 18.30
N HIS A 8 -10.93 -21.95 16.98
CA HIS A 8 -11.97 -22.25 15.99
C HIS A 8 -11.82 -23.64 15.34
N GLY A 9 -10.79 -24.41 15.66
CA GLY A 9 -10.57 -25.76 15.11
C GLY A 9 -10.30 -25.75 13.60
N VAL A 10 -9.75 -24.67 13.07
CA VAL A 10 -9.42 -24.50 11.66
C VAL A 10 -7.92 -24.40 11.45
N ARG A 11 -7.45 -24.64 10.23
CA ARG A 11 -6.08 -24.38 9.80
C ARG A 11 -6.08 -23.14 8.91
N VAL A 12 -5.21 -22.20 9.21
CA VAL A 12 -5.00 -20.99 8.38
C VAL A 12 -3.77 -21.18 7.50
N VAL A 13 -3.95 -21.07 6.19
CA VAL A 13 -2.87 -21.05 5.21
C VAL A 13 -2.73 -19.62 4.74
N VAL A 14 -1.52 -19.04 4.91
CA VAL A 14 -1.22 -17.67 4.49
C VAL A 14 -0.46 -17.72 3.19
N ASP A 15 -0.98 -17.01 2.19
CA ASP A 15 -0.29 -16.68 0.94
C ASP A 15 -0.03 -15.17 0.91
N THR A 16 1.15 -14.77 0.47
CA THR A 16 1.55 -13.36 0.38
C THR A 16 1.59 -12.90 -1.07
N PHE A 17 1.47 -11.61 -1.27
CA PHE A 17 1.61 -10.96 -2.57
C PHE A 17 2.48 -9.71 -2.44
N SER A 18 3.28 -9.43 -3.47
CA SER A 18 4.26 -8.33 -3.45
C SER A 18 3.64 -6.97 -3.80
N SER A 19 2.45 -6.97 -4.43
CA SER A 19 1.71 -5.76 -4.78
C SER A 19 0.21 -6.04 -4.92
N ASN A 20 -0.61 -4.99 -4.78
CA ASN A 20 -2.05 -5.08 -5.00
C ASN A 20 -2.40 -5.54 -6.43
N GLU A 21 -1.58 -5.17 -7.40
CA GLU A 21 -1.74 -5.56 -8.81
C GLU A 21 -1.50 -7.07 -9.00
N GLU A 22 -0.55 -7.66 -8.28
CA GLU A 22 -0.31 -9.10 -8.28
C GLU A 22 -1.53 -9.86 -7.73
N LEU A 23 -2.07 -9.41 -6.60
CA LEU A 23 -3.29 -9.99 -6.02
C LEU A 23 -4.45 -9.91 -7.03
N LEU A 24 -4.67 -8.74 -7.64
CA LEU A 24 -5.72 -8.55 -8.63
C LEU A 24 -5.55 -9.51 -9.82
N ALA A 25 -4.33 -9.63 -10.34
CA ALA A 25 -4.03 -10.52 -11.45
C ALA A 25 -4.27 -12.00 -11.10
N LYS A 26 -3.90 -12.43 -9.89
CA LYS A 26 -4.19 -13.78 -9.38
C LYS A 26 -5.70 -14.06 -9.39
N LEU A 27 -6.50 -13.15 -8.84
CA LEU A 27 -7.96 -13.32 -8.76
C LEU A 27 -8.63 -13.27 -10.14
N GLN A 28 -8.21 -12.35 -11.02
CA GLN A 28 -8.69 -12.28 -12.42
C GLN A 28 -8.34 -13.53 -13.22
N GLY A 29 -7.19 -14.15 -12.93
CA GLY A 29 -6.75 -15.41 -13.50
C GLY A 29 -7.54 -16.64 -13.00
N GLY A 30 -8.51 -16.43 -12.12
CA GLY A 30 -9.38 -17.51 -11.59
C GLY A 30 -8.72 -18.28 -10.44
N ALA A 31 -7.77 -17.70 -9.72
CA ALA A 31 -7.24 -18.31 -8.52
C ALA A 31 -8.36 -18.56 -7.51
N THR A 32 -8.44 -19.79 -7.01
CA THR A 32 -9.44 -20.24 -6.04
C THR A 32 -8.78 -20.64 -4.73
N GLY A 33 -9.60 -20.77 -3.67
CA GLY A 33 -9.11 -21.20 -2.37
C GLY A 33 -8.71 -20.07 -1.43
N TYR A 34 -9.00 -18.82 -1.80
CA TYR A 34 -8.89 -17.69 -0.90
C TYR A 34 -10.25 -17.44 -0.22
N ASP A 35 -10.28 -17.59 1.10
CA ASP A 35 -11.47 -17.25 1.92
C ASP A 35 -11.46 -15.77 2.30
N VAL A 36 -10.26 -15.19 2.51
CA VAL A 36 -10.07 -13.79 2.88
C VAL A 36 -8.86 -13.24 2.14
N THR A 37 -8.99 -12.00 1.63
CA THR A 37 -7.87 -11.22 1.07
C THR A 37 -7.74 -9.89 1.81
N VAL A 38 -6.53 -9.35 1.90
CA VAL A 38 -6.26 -8.10 2.63
C VAL A 38 -5.58 -7.10 1.68
N PRO A 39 -6.30 -6.55 0.69
CA PRO A 39 -5.79 -5.51 -0.20
C PRO A 39 -5.84 -4.14 0.46
N SER A 40 -5.19 -3.16 -0.17
CA SER A 40 -5.45 -1.74 0.14
C SER A 40 -6.87 -1.33 -0.26
N ASP A 41 -7.37 -0.25 0.34
CA ASP A 41 -8.72 0.27 0.15
C ASP A 41 -9.09 0.51 -1.33
N PHE A 42 -8.20 1.16 -2.08
CA PHE A 42 -8.41 1.41 -3.52
C PHE A 42 -8.49 0.12 -4.32
N MET A 43 -7.74 -0.91 -3.96
CA MET A 43 -7.79 -2.21 -4.62
C MET A 43 -9.05 -2.97 -4.24
N ALA A 44 -9.50 -2.89 -2.99
CA ALA A 44 -10.78 -3.43 -2.57
C ALA A 44 -11.92 -2.82 -3.40
N ALA A 45 -11.91 -1.49 -3.62
CA ALA A 45 -12.89 -0.82 -4.49
C ALA A 45 -12.90 -1.37 -5.92
N ILE A 46 -11.73 -1.63 -6.50
CA ILE A 46 -11.59 -2.23 -7.85
C ILE A 46 -12.14 -3.66 -7.85
N MET A 47 -11.79 -4.46 -6.85
CA MET A 47 -12.24 -5.86 -6.73
C MET A 47 -13.76 -5.96 -6.59
N ILE A 48 -14.38 -5.05 -5.82
CA ILE A 48 -15.84 -4.93 -5.70
C ILE A 48 -16.46 -4.63 -7.05
N GLN A 49 -15.95 -3.62 -7.77
CA GLN A 49 -16.46 -3.23 -9.08
C GLN A 49 -16.36 -4.36 -10.12
N GLN A 50 -15.37 -5.23 -9.98
CA GLN A 50 -15.17 -6.37 -10.90
C GLN A 50 -15.88 -7.65 -10.44
N GLY A 51 -16.60 -7.61 -9.31
CA GLY A 51 -17.29 -8.79 -8.78
C GLY A 51 -16.37 -9.91 -8.32
N LEU A 52 -15.15 -9.58 -7.90
CA LEU A 52 -14.14 -10.55 -7.45
C LEU A 52 -14.23 -10.89 -5.96
N VAL A 53 -15.11 -10.23 -5.22
CA VAL A 53 -15.33 -10.44 -3.78
C VAL A 53 -16.80 -10.72 -3.51
N ALA A 54 -17.05 -11.60 -2.54
CA ALA A 54 -18.40 -11.94 -2.09
C ALA A 54 -18.93 -10.90 -1.10
N GLU A 55 -20.26 -10.83 -0.99
CA GLU A 55 -20.90 -10.03 0.05
C GLU A 55 -20.68 -10.66 1.42
N LEU A 56 -20.46 -9.81 2.41
CA LEU A 56 -20.37 -10.19 3.81
C LEU A 56 -21.78 -10.29 4.42
N ASP A 57 -21.99 -11.27 5.27
CA ASP A 57 -23.18 -11.32 6.11
C ASP A 57 -22.91 -10.56 7.43
N PRO A 58 -23.49 -9.37 7.63
CA PRO A 58 -23.24 -8.57 8.83
C PRO A 58 -23.67 -9.28 10.13
N THR A 59 -24.55 -10.25 10.05
CA THR A 59 -24.99 -11.02 11.25
C THR A 59 -23.88 -11.93 11.77
N THR A 60 -22.91 -12.29 10.93
CA THR A 60 -21.75 -13.11 11.29
C THR A 60 -20.56 -12.28 11.78
N LEU A 61 -20.65 -10.95 11.71
CA LEU A 61 -19.56 -10.03 12.03
C LEU A 61 -19.93 -9.03 13.15
N PRO A 62 -20.28 -9.50 14.35
CA PRO A 62 -20.76 -8.62 15.43
C PRO A 62 -19.75 -7.55 15.85
N ASN A 63 -18.46 -7.82 15.67
CA ASN A 63 -17.40 -6.87 16.01
C ASN A 63 -17.22 -5.73 14.99
N ALA A 64 -17.88 -5.77 13.84
CA ALA A 64 -17.84 -4.67 12.87
C ALA A 64 -18.38 -3.35 13.46
N THR A 65 -19.26 -3.42 14.47
CA THR A 65 -19.80 -2.24 15.18
C THR A 65 -18.78 -1.58 16.12
N THR A 66 -17.63 -2.21 16.37
CA THR A 66 -16.58 -1.67 17.27
C THR A 66 -15.48 -0.91 16.52
N LEU A 67 -15.64 -0.72 15.21
CA LEU A 67 -14.73 0.10 14.41
C LEU A 67 -14.76 1.56 14.89
N GLU A 68 -13.61 2.23 14.80
CA GLU A 68 -13.51 3.67 15.06
C GLU A 68 -14.42 4.47 14.10
N ASP A 69 -14.96 5.60 14.57
CA ASP A 69 -15.96 6.38 13.83
C ASP A 69 -15.55 6.72 12.40
N HIS A 70 -14.28 7.06 12.18
CA HIS A 70 -13.76 7.41 10.86
C HIS A 70 -13.67 6.21 9.89
N LEU A 71 -13.76 5.00 10.41
CA LEU A 71 -13.76 3.75 9.64
C LEU A 71 -15.15 3.15 9.44
N GLN A 72 -16.19 3.73 10.09
CA GLN A 72 -17.56 3.23 10.00
C GLN A 72 -18.19 3.42 8.61
N HIS A 73 -17.68 4.37 7.82
CA HIS A 73 -18.22 4.70 6.50
C HIS A 73 -17.11 4.83 5.47
N LEU A 74 -16.76 3.72 4.85
CA LEU A 74 -15.77 3.72 3.77
C LEU A 74 -16.38 4.34 2.50
N PRO A 75 -15.72 5.28 1.82
CA PRO A 75 -16.27 5.92 0.61
C PRO A 75 -16.63 4.94 -0.52
N PHE A 76 -15.98 3.80 -0.59
CA PHE A 76 -16.20 2.77 -1.61
C PHE A 76 -17.14 1.64 -1.15
N ASP A 77 -17.36 1.49 0.15
CA ASP A 77 -18.25 0.49 0.77
C ASP A 77 -18.85 1.04 2.08
N PRO A 78 -19.79 2.00 1.99
CA PRO A 78 -20.29 2.75 3.15
C PRO A 78 -20.99 1.91 4.22
N THR A 79 -21.40 0.70 3.88
CA THR A 79 -22.16 -0.20 4.76
C THR A 79 -21.43 -1.47 5.11
N HIS A 80 -20.13 -1.55 4.80
CA HIS A 80 -19.32 -2.75 5.02
C HIS A 80 -19.92 -4.02 4.42
N ARG A 81 -20.49 -3.87 3.23
CA ARG A 81 -21.12 -4.99 2.52
C ARG A 81 -20.10 -5.98 1.97
N TYR A 82 -18.89 -5.52 1.69
CA TYR A 82 -17.84 -6.32 1.05
C TYR A 82 -16.52 -6.33 1.81
N ALA A 83 -16.24 -5.32 2.62
CA ALA A 83 -14.94 -5.16 3.26
C ALA A 83 -15.07 -4.64 4.70
N ILE A 84 -14.20 -5.12 5.56
CA ILE A 84 -14.01 -4.60 6.92
C ILE A 84 -12.60 -4.05 7.03
N PRO A 85 -12.39 -2.81 7.51
CA PRO A 85 -11.06 -2.27 7.77
C PRO A 85 -10.29 -3.13 8.78
N TYR A 86 -9.06 -3.49 8.43
CA TYR A 86 -8.19 -4.30 9.27
C TYR A 86 -7.08 -3.46 9.91
N LEU A 87 -6.40 -2.67 9.09
CA LEU A 87 -5.24 -1.88 9.50
C LEU A 87 -5.20 -0.60 8.67
N TRP A 88 -4.75 0.48 9.26
CA TRP A 88 -4.41 1.71 8.55
C TRP A 88 -3.06 2.25 9.04
N GLY A 89 -2.42 3.05 8.24
CA GLY A 89 -1.14 3.65 8.58
C GLY A 89 -0.81 4.83 7.69
N THR A 90 0.37 5.38 7.93
CA THR A 90 0.93 6.47 7.11
C THR A 90 2.20 5.99 6.43
N VAL A 91 2.45 6.51 5.24
CA VAL A 91 3.71 6.32 4.52
C VAL A 91 4.59 7.53 4.77
N GLY A 92 5.85 7.29 5.07
CA GLY A 92 6.85 8.31 5.34
C GLY A 92 8.22 7.94 4.79
N ILE A 93 9.18 8.85 4.96
CA ILE A 93 10.56 8.62 4.58
C ILE A 93 11.34 8.08 5.77
N GLY A 94 11.82 6.84 5.67
CA GLY A 94 12.87 6.31 6.54
C GLY A 94 14.24 6.74 6.02
N TYR A 95 15.18 7.08 6.90
CA TYR A 95 16.51 7.48 6.47
C TYR A 95 17.61 7.10 7.49
N ASP A 96 18.81 6.86 6.98
CA ASP A 96 20.00 6.66 7.81
C ASP A 96 20.55 8.02 8.24
N SER A 97 20.40 8.36 9.51
CA SER A 97 20.85 9.65 10.08
C SER A 97 22.37 9.81 10.12
N ALA A 98 23.15 8.74 9.98
CA ALA A 98 24.60 8.83 9.87
C ALA A 98 25.07 9.32 8.51
N VAL A 99 24.25 9.12 7.47
CA VAL A 99 24.55 9.51 6.09
C VAL A 99 23.75 10.74 5.66
N VAL A 100 22.46 10.77 5.99
CA VAL A 100 21.56 11.89 5.71
C VAL A 100 21.56 12.82 6.90
N SER A 101 22.50 13.76 6.92
CA SER A 101 22.79 14.64 8.07
C SER A 101 21.67 15.65 8.39
N THR A 102 20.78 15.92 7.45
CA THR A 102 19.64 16.83 7.66
C THR A 102 18.36 16.03 7.57
N THR A 103 17.54 16.10 8.63
CA THR A 103 16.23 15.42 8.64
C THR A 103 15.41 15.84 7.43
N PRO A 104 14.97 14.89 6.58
CA PRO A 104 14.14 15.20 5.43
C PRO A 104 12.78 15.78 5.89
N ASP A 105 12.45 16.95 5.40
CA ASP A 105 11.18 17.65 5.66
C ASP A 105 10.25 17.62 4.43
N SER A 106 10.73 17.06 3.34
CA SER A 106 10.01 17.01 2.06
C SER A 106 10.33 15.74 1.29
N TRP A 107 9.35 15.26 0.55
CA TRP A 107 9.52 14.19 -0.44
C TRP A 107 10.57 14.52 -1.52
N ALA A 108 10.93 15.80 -1.70
CA ALA A 108 11.91 16.22 -2.67
C ALA A 108 13.31 15.59 -2.47
N VAL A 109 13.63 15.14 -1.25
CA VAL A 109 14.90 14.44 -0.95
C VAL A 109 15.08 13.19 -1.81
N LEU A 110 14.00 12.54 -2.22
CA LEU A 110 14.04 11.36 -3.07
C LEU A 110 14.47 11.63 -4.53
N TRP A 111 14.70 12.89 -4.88
CA TRP A 111 15.29 13.33 -6.17
C TRP A 111 16.68 13.92 -6.01
N ASP A 112 17.29 13.82 -4.82
CA ASP A 112 18.61 14.34 -4.59
C ASP A 112 19.68 13.42 -5.20
N PRO A 113 20.48 13.90 -6.17
CA PRO A 113 21.47 13.07 -6.85
C PRO A 113 22.61 12.59 -5.94
N ARG A 114 22.76 13.17 -4.76
CA ARG A 114 23.73 12.70 -3.75
C ARG A 114 23.44 11.27 -3.29
N TYR A 115 22.19 10.85 -3.39
CA TYR A 115 21.75 9.51 -2.98
C TYR A 115 21.52 8.56 -4.14
N THR A 116 22.12 8.81 -5.30
CA THR A 116 22.03 7.95 -6.48
C THR A 116 22.39 6.49 -6.14
N GLY A 117 21.50 5.55 -6.46
CA GLY A 117 21.68 4.14 -6.17
C GLY A 117 21.57 3.79 -4.66
N LYS A 118 21.07 4.71 -3.85
CA LYS A 118 20.90 4.57 -2.40
C LYS A 118 19.48 4.86 -1.92
N ILE A 119 18.52 4.90 -2.83
CA ILE A 119 17.11 5.14 -2.55
C ILE A 119 16.34 3.83 -2.80
N SER A 120 15.46 3.44 -1.88
CA SER A 120 14.40 2.47 -2.14
C SER A 120 13.04 3.15 -2.16
N MET A 121 12.16 2.65 -3.00
CA MET A 121 10.76 3.06 -3.07
C MET A 121 9.87 1.85 -2.82
N LEU A 122 8.66 2.07 -2.33
CA LEU A 122 7.68 1.00 -2.24
C LEU A 122 7.36 0.46 -3.65
N ASN A 123 7.13 -0.84 -3.76
CA ASN A 123 6.58 -1.47 -4.97
C ASN A 123 5.05 -1.34 -4.97
N ASP A 124 4.57 -0.12 -4.85
CA ASP A 124 3.15 0.23 -4.86
C ASP A 124 2.96 1.50 -5.69
N GLN A 125 2.22 1.36 -6.78
CA GLN A 125 2.02 2.46 -7.74
C GLN A 125 1.33 3.66 -7.10
N ARG A 126 0.33 3.41 -6.24
CA ARG A 126 -0.44 4.47 -5.63
C ARG A 126 0.41 5.28 -4.65
N GLU A 127 1.21 4.60 -3.82
CA GLU A 127 2.08 5.27 -2.85
C GLU A 127 3.20 6.06 -3.56
N VAL A 128 3.80 5.47 -4.59
CA VAL A 128 4.87 6.13 -5.37
C VAL A 128 4.34 7.37 -6.07
N PHE A 129 3.20 7.29 -6.79
CA PHE A 129 2.57 8.46 -7.40
C PHE A 129 2.09 9.46 -6.35
N GLY A 130 1.56 8.97 -5.23
CA GLY A 130 1.12 9.80 -4.11
C GLY A 130 2.24 10.67 -3.55
N ALA A 131 3.43 10.10 -3.30
CA ALA A 131 4.61 10.83 -2.84
C ALA A 131 5.03 11.94 -3.82
N VAL A 132 5.02 11.64 -5.13
CA VAL A 132 5.34 12.62 -6.18
C VAL A 132 4.31 13.75 -6.21
N LEU A 133 3.03 13.43 -6.26
CA LEU A 133 1.95 14.41 -6.28
C LEU A 133 2.01 15.31 -5.04
N ARG A 134 2.26 14.75 -3.86
CA ARG A 134 2.46 15.52 -2.63
C ARG A 134 3.69 16.44 -2.73
N SER A 135 4.80 15.98 -3.33
CA SER A 135 5.99 16.82 -3.57
C SER A 135 5.72 17.99 -4.52
N MET A 136 4.67 17.88 -5.35
CA MET A 136 4.20 18.91 -6.27
C MET A 136 3.11 19.79 -5.65
N GLY A 137 2.73 19.58 -4.39
CA GLY A 137 1.62 20.30 -3.74
C GLY A 137 0.23 19.83 -4.19
N ALA A 138 0.14 18.73 -4.93
CA ALA A 138 -1.11 18.19 -5.44
C ALA A 138 -1.71 17.14 -4.49
N SER A 139 -3.02 16.88 -4.64
CA SER A 139 -3.68 15.77 -3.95
C SER A 139 -3.26 14.44 -4.53
N MET A 140 -2.95 13.46 -3.67
CA MET A 140 -2.71 12.07 -4.10
C MET A 140 -3.95 11.40 -4.71
N ASN A 141 -5.13 11.99 -4.50
CA ASN A 141 -6.41 11.54 -5.06
C ASN A 141 -6.80 12.32 -6.32
N THR A 142 -5.89 13.10 -6.90
CA THR A 142 -6.19 13.85 -8.13
C THR A 142 -6.61 12.91 -9.26
N LYS A 143 -7.58 13.38 -10.06
CA LYS A 143 -8.00 12.75 -11.32
C LYS A 143 -7.60 13.60 -12.53
N ASP A 144 -6.81 14.66 -12.30
CA ASP A 144 -6.32 15.52 -13.37
C ASP A 144 -5.24 14.79 -14.19
N PRO A 145 -5.48 14.50 -15.49
CA PRO A 145 -4.53 13.79 -16.33
C PRO A 145 -3.20 14.55 -16.49
N GLY A 146 -3.24 15.89 -16.47
CA GLY A 146 -2.04 16.72 -16.58
C GLY A 146 -1.12 16.57 -15.37
N LEU A 147 -1.69 16.55 -14.15
CA LEU A 147 -0.93 16.31 -12.94
C LEU A 147 -0.38 14.89 -12.87
N ILE A 148 -1.15 13.90 -13.32
CA ILE A 148 -0.71 12.49 -13.35
C ILE A 148 0.47 12.33 -14.34
N GLU A 149 0.39 12.92 -15.52
CA GLU A 149 1.46 12.85 -16.51
C GLU A 149 2.72 13.62 -16.05
N ALA A 150 2.56 14.75 -15.38
CA ALA A 150 3.66 15.48 -14.76
C ALA A 150 4.33 14.66 -13.64
N ALA A 151 3.54 13.96 -12.81
CA ALA A 151 4.08 13.06 -11.78
C ALA A 151 4.86 11.90 -12.41
N LYS A 152 4.35 11.29 -13.47
CA LYS A 152 5.04 10.24 -14.23
C LYS A 152 6.37 10.75 -14.79
N ALA A 153 6.40 11.94 -15.38
CA ALA A 153 7.64 12.55 -15.90
C ALA A 153 8.68 12.72 -14.78
N ARG A 154 8.27 13.16 -13.58
CA ARG A 154 9.16 13.28 -12.42
C ARG A 154 9.69 11.92 -11.96
N LEU A 155 8.86 10.88 -11.95
CA LEU A 155 9.28 9.51 -11.61
C LEU A 155 10.31 8.96 -12.60
N LEU A 156 10.16 9.26 -13.89
CA LEU A 156 11.15 8.89 -14.91
C LEU A 156 12.51 9.55 -14.66
N VAL A 157 12.52 10.80 -14.18
CA VAL A 157 13.77 11.49 -13.77
C VAL A 157 14.36 10.88 -12.50
N GLN A 158 13.53 10.45 -11.56
CA GLN A 158 13.97 9.79 -10.31
C GLN A 158 14.53 8.38 -10.56
N LYS A 159 13.96 7.65 -11.50
CA LYS A 159 14.24 6.22 -11.71
C LYS A 159 15.73 5.84 -11.68
N PRO A 160 16.66 6.61 -12.30
CA PRO A 160 18.10 6.32 -12.22
C PRO A 160 18.70 6.43 -10.81
N LEU A 161 18.03 7.12 -9.88
CA LEU A 161 18.50 7.29 -8.50
C LEU A 161 18.08 6.13 -7.61
N VAL A 162 17.02 5.41 -8.00
CA VAL A 162 16.42 4.34 -7.20
C VAL A 162 17.20 3.05 -7.38
N LYS A 163 17.62 2.46 -6.26
CA LYS A 163 18.26 1.14 -6.22
C LYS A 163 17.25 0.01 -6.34
N ALA A 164 16.12 0.13 -5.65
CA ALA A 164 15.11 -0.93 -5.59
C ALA A 164 13.70 -0.38 -5.40
N TYR A 165 12.73 -1.11 -5.95
CA TYR A 165 11.32 -1.00 -5.58
C TYR A 165 10.98 -2.23 -4.74
N ALA A 166 10.65 -2.05 -3.46
CA ALA A 166 10.39 -3.12 -2.51
C ALA A 166 9.29 -2.73 -1.53
N SER A 167 8.25 -3.55 -1.39
CA SER A 167 7.25 -3.43 -0.33
C SER A 167 7.53 -4.38 0.83
N GLU A 168 8.36 -5.39 0.57
CA GLU A 168 8.91 -6.28 1.58
C GLU A 168 10.41 -5.96 1.76
N HIS A 169 10.93 -6.11 2.97
CA HIS A 169 12.36 -5.96 3.28
C HIS A 169 12.99 -4.57 3.06
N TYR A 170 12.20 -3.51 2.83
CA TYR A 170 12.73 -2.13 2.71
C TYR A 170 13.44 -1.68 4.00
N ASP A 171 12.95 -2.12 5.15
CA ASP A 171 13.56 -1.91 6.46
C ASP A 171 14.94 -2.59 6.57
N GLN A 172 15.08 -3.79 6.02
CA GLN A 172 16.34 -4.52 5.99
C GLN A 172 17.36 -3.86 5.05
N LEU A 173 16.92 -3.35 3.89
CA LEU A 173 17.76 -2.59 2.98
C LEU A 173 18.32 -1.33 3.65
N LEU A 174 17.50 -0.64 4.46
CA LEU A 174 17.94 0.52 5.22
C LEU A 174 18.87 0.12 6.37
N ALA A 175 18.51 -0.92 7.14
CA ALA A 175 19.30 -1.38 8.27
C ALA A 175 20.68 -1.94 7.87
N SER A 176 20.80 -2.53 6.67
CA SER A 176 22.08 -3.02 6.13
C SER A 176 22.97 -1.91 5.54
N GLY A 177 22.44 -0.70 5.34
CA GLY A 177 23.13 0.38 4.64
C GLY A 177 23.18 0.19 3.11
N ASP A 178 22.39 -0.74 2.58
CA ASP A 178 22.23 -0.93 1.14
C ASP A 178 21.57 0.28 0.48
N VAL A 179 20.63 0.88 1.20
CA VAL A 179 20.04 2.19 0.88
C VAL A 179 20.19 3.13 2.07
N VAL A 180 19.95 4.42 1.86
CA VAL A 180 19.99 5.44 2.92
C VAL A 180 18.70 6.24 3.02
N LEU A 181 17.80 6.04 2.04
CA LEU A 181 16.44 6.59 1.99
C LEU A 181 15.48 5.53 1.54
#